data_c5547b8426aeb1a7308f24f7979fe554
#
_entry.id   c5547b8426aeb1a7308f24f7979fe554
#
_cell.length_a   1.000
_cell.length_b   1.000
_cell.length_c   1.000
_cell.angle_alpha   90.00
_cell.angle_beta   90.00
_cell.angle_gamma   90.00
#
_symmetry.space_group_name_H-M   'P 1'
#
loop_
_entity.id
_entity.type
_entity.pdbx_description
1 polymer ?
#
loop_
_entity_poly.entity_id
_entity_poly.type
_entity_poly.pdbx_seq_one_letter_code
_entity_poly.pdbx_strand_id
1 'polypeptide(L)'
;NIYQLFVNDTASSIYTPPALVRLILDETLSWKRLDDLMAGTGIILDPACGSGVFLVEAFKRLILHWRLRNNWKKPNVDTLRLLIQKVHGIDLERGAVELAAFSLCLSLCDALEPEDIYKTHKLFPNLMGNTLHASCFFEAKELGLVKQPISIVIGNPPFISSLSTEGAKRSYHSYSLQHGKLPDKQLAYLFLHDAMEMISSGGILAMIEPSGFIYNQNANQFRNDFLLKWKVR
;
A
#
# COMPACT_ATOMS: atom_id res chain seq x y z
N ASN A 1 7.46 10.49 19.04
CA ASN A 1 6.65 9.76 18.07
C ASN A 1 6.08 8.53 18.79
N ILE A 2 4.79 8.56 19.13
CA ILE A 2 4.10 7.47 19.89
C ILE A 2 4.30 6.12 19.17
N TYR A 3 4.32 6.12 17.84
CA TYR A 3 4.52 4.93 17.03
C TYR A 3 5.89 4.24 17.27
N GLN A 4 6.97 4.99 17.44
CA GLN A 4 8.29 4.42 17.73
C GLN A 4 8.36 3.68 19.08
N LEU A 5 7.47 4.00 20.02
CA LEU A 5 7.39 3.32 21.31
C LEU A 5 6.74 1.94 21.23
N PHE A 6 5.87 1.71 20.23
CA PHE A 6 5.17 0.43 20.02
C PHE A 6 5.90 -0.55 19.09
N VAL A 7 6.83 -0.07 18.27
CA VAL A 7 7.51 -0.86 17.22
C VAL A 7 8.81 -1.50 17.69
N ASN A 8 9.33 -1.12 18.86
CA ASN A 8 10.61 -1.64 19.36
C ASN A 8 10.62 -3.14 19.74
N ASP A 9 9.46 -3.82 19.74
CA ASP A 9 9.36 -5.21 20.15
C ASP A 9 9.20 -6.24 19.02
N THR A 10 9.09 -5.79 17.76
CA THR A 10 9.02 -6.71 16.61
C THR A 10 10.23 -6.53 15.69
N ALA A 11 11.09 -7.54 15.66
CA ALA A 11 12.36 -7.57 14.90
C ALA A 11 12.20 -7.45 13.36
N SER A 12 10.99 -7.24 12.83
CA SER A 12 10.66 -7.22 11.42
C SER A 12 9.99 -5.94 10.90
N SER A 13 9.62 -4.98 11.76
CA SER A 13 8.98 -3.76 11.29
C SER A 13 10.01 -2.68 10.97
N ILE A 14 10.21 -2.41 9.69
CA ILE A 14 11.09 -1.33 9.22
C ILE A 14 10.28 -0.05 9.15
N TYR A 15 10.64 0.93 9.99
CA TYR A 15 10.07 2.28 9.91
C TYR A 15 10.47 2.94 8.59
N THR A 16 9.49 3.41 7.83
CA THR A 16 9.72 4.15 6.59
C THR A 16 9.88 5.65 6.89
N PRO A 17 11.04 6.26 6.61
CA PRO A 17 11.24 7.70 6.84
C PRO A 17 10.22 8.56 6.08
N PRO A 18 9.66 9.62 6.69
CA PRO A 18 8.63 10.47 6.05
C PRO A 18 9.08 11.10 4.73
N ALA A 19 10.36 11.41 4.60
CA ALA A 19 10.91 11.94 3.34
C ALA A 19 10.78 10.93 2.18
N LEU A 20 11.01 9.65 2.47
CA LEU A 20 10.90 8.58 1.48
C LEU A 20 9.44 8.31 1.11
N VAL A 21 8.54 8.34 2.10
CA VAL A 21 7.08 8.27 1.86
C VAL A 21 6.64 9.38 0.91
N ARG A 22 7.07 10.63 1.18
CA ARG A 22 6.74 11.77 0.32
C ARG A 22 7.27 11.60 -1.10
N LEU A 23 8.52 11.19 -1.24
CA LEU A 23 9.14 10.95 -2.56
C LEU A 23 8.32 9.94 -3.37
N ILE A 24 7.99 8.79 -2.79
CA ILE A 24 7.21 7.74 -3.46
C ILE A 24 5.83 8.26 -3.87
N LEU A 25 5.17 9.01 -3.00
CA LEU A 25 3.86 9.58 -3.30
C LEU A 25 3.93 10.70 -4.35
N ASP A 26 5.01 11.50 -4.38
CA ASP A 26 5.21 12.53 -5.41
C ASP A 26 5.34 11.90 -6.81
N GLU A 27 6.05 10.78 -6.91
CA GLU A 27 6.23 10.06 -8.17
C GLU A 27 4.97 9.28 -8.61
N THR A 28 4.17 8.80 -7.67
CA THR A 28 3.03 7.91 -7.97
C THR A 28 1.68 8.63 -8.02
N LEU A 29 1.45 9.65 -7.19
CA LEU A 29 0.19 10.36 -7.04
C LEU A 29 0.22 11.75 -7.72
N SER A 30 0.60 11.80 -9.00
CA SER A 30 0.48 13.04 -9.78
C SER A 30 -1.00 13.47 -9.91
N TRP A 31 -1.24 14.77 -10.11
CA TRP A 31 -2.60 15.32 -10.24
C TRP A 31 -3.43 14.59 -11.29
N LYS A 32 -2.85 14.29 -12.44
CA LYS A 32 -3.53 13.54 -13.50
C LYS A 32 -3.95 12.14 -13.03
N ARG A 33 -3.07 11.42 -12.32
CA ARG A 33 -3.40 10.09 -11.78
C ARG A 33 -4.48 10.15 -10.71
N LEU A 34 -4.48 11.20 -9.90
CA LEU A 34 -5.55 11.43 -8.93
C LEU A 34 -6.88 11.74 -9.61
N ASP A 35 -6.88 12.50 -10.72
CA ASP A 35 -8.08 12.70 -11.55
C ASP A 35 -8.61 11.36 -12.08
N ASP A 36 -7.73 10.55 -12.68
CA ASP A 36 -8.10 9.23 -13.23
C ASP A 36 -8.61 8.27 -12.13
N LEU A 37 -7.97 8.27 -10.96
CA LEU A 37 -8.36 7.46 -9.81
C LEU A 37 -9.74 7.88 -9.26
N MET A 38 -10.01 9.18 -9.21
CA MET A 38 -11.29 9.73 -8.72
C MET A 38 -12.44 9.53 -9.72
N ALA A 39 -12.14 9.55 -11.00
CA ALA A 39 -13.13 9.29 -12.06
C ALA A 39 -13.45 7.80 -12.21
N GLY A 40 -12.55 6.91 -11.82
CA GLY A 40 -12.66 5.46 -12.00
C GLY A 40 -12.96 4.69 -10.70
N THR A 41 -12.97 3.37 -10.83
CA THR A 41 -13.15 2.43 -9.72
C THR A 41 -11.83 1.97 -9.09
N GLY A 42 -10.69 2.41 -9.63
CA GLY A 42 -9.36 2.03 -9.17
C GLY A 42 -9.06 2.43 -7.73
N ILE A 43 -8.09 1.73 -7.15
CA ILE A 43 -7.63 1.94 -5.77
C ILE A 43 -6.12 2.08 -5.68
N ILE A 44 -5.66 2.55 -4.53
CA ILE A 44 -4.26 2.54 -4.06
C ILE A 44 -4.12 1.36 -3.12
N LEU A 45 -3.13 0.50 -3.32
CA LEU A 45 -2.83 -0.65 -2.46
C LEU A 45 -1.44 -0.52 -1.85
N ASP A 46 -1.35 -0.74 -0.54
CA ASP A 46 -0.11 -1.04 0.17
C ASP A 46 -0.14 -2.51 0.63
N PRO A 47 0.66 -3.40 0.03
CA PRO A 47 0.61 -4.84 0.32
C PRO A 47 1.34 -5.25 1.61
N ALA A 48 2.04 -4.32 2.28
CA ALA A 48 2.73 -4.49 3.55
C ALA A 48 2.58 -3.22 4.39
N CYS A 49 1.33 -2.84 4.70
CA CYS A 49 1.00 -1.48 5.09
C CYS A 49 1.48 -1.10 6.50
N GLY A 50 1.84 -2.06 7.34
CA GLY A 50 2.19 -1.78 8.72
C GLY A 50 1.12 -0.96 9.42
N SER A 51 1.52 0.12 10.08
CA SER A 51 0.60 1.10 10.71
C SER A 51 -0.02 2.11 9.76
N GLY A 52 0.14 1.93 8.44
CA GLY A 52 -0.56 2.70 7.44
C GLY A 52 0.07 4.04 7.05
N VAL A 53 1.39 4.24 7.23
CA VAL A 53 2.03 5.52 6.92
C VAL A 53 1.80 5.97 5.47
N PHE A 54 1.93 5.06 4.50
CA PHE A 54 1.66 5.35 3.10
C PHE A 54 0.17 5.60 2.86
N LEU A 55 -0.70 4.82 3.49
CA LEU A 55 -2.15 4.94 3.32
C LEU A 55 -2.68 6.27 3.86
N VAL A 56 -2.21 6.70 5.03
CA VAL A 56 -2.58 7.99 5.64
C VAL A 56 -2.14 9.15 4.76
N GLU A 57 -0.90 9.14 4.28
CA GLU A 57 -0.40 10.23 3.43
C GLU A 57 -1.06 10.21 2.04
N ALA A 58 -1.38 9.04 1.48
CA ALA A 58 -2.17 8.91 0.25
C ALA A 58 -3.59 9.45 0.46
N PHE A 59 -4.24 9.12 1.56
CA PHE A 59 -5.57 9.64 1.91
C PHE A 59 -5.57 11.18 2.04
N LYS A 60 -4.58 11.75 2.72
CA LYS A 60 -4.41 13.21 2.79
C LYS A 60 -4.26 13.86 1.40
N ARG A 61 -3.55 13.21 0.48
CA ARG A 61 -3.43 13.69 -0.91
C ARG A 61 -4.76 13.61 -1.66
N LEU A 62 -5.55 12.59 -1.46
CA LEU A 62 -6.90 12.51 -2.02
C LEU A 62 -7.79 13.63 -1.51
N ILE A 63 -7.73 13.94 -0.21
CA ILE A 63 -8.45 15.07 0.39
C ILE A 63 -7.99 16.39 -0.22
N LEU A 64 -6.68 16.62 -0.33
CA LEU A 64 -6.11 17.82 -0.91
C LEU A 64 -6.54 17.99 -2.39
N HIS A 65 -6.46 16.90 -3.16
CA HIS A 65 -6.91 16.88 -4.55
C HIS A 65 -8.41 17.22 -4.68
N TRP A 66 -9.25 16.61 -3.85
CA TRP A 66 -10.67 16.90 -3.83
C TRP A 66 -10.95 18.37 -3.51
N ARG A 67 -10.29 18.94 -2.49
CA ARG A 67 -10.41 20.36 -2.13
C ARG A 67 -10.02 21.28 -3.26
N LEU A 68 -8.92 20.98 -3.95
CA LEU A 68 -8.47 21.75 -5.11
C LEU A 68 -9.52 21.77 -6.23
N ARG A 69 -10.16 20.62 -6.49
CA ARG A 69 -11.21 20.50 -7.51
C ARG A 69 -12.55 21.09 -7.07
N ASN A 70 -12.74 21.41 -5.80
CA ASN A 70 -13.98 21.92 -5.22
C ASN A 70 -13.79 23.31 -4.57
N ASN A 71 -12.98 24.18 -5.19
CA ASN A 71 -12.76 25.56 -4.74
C ASN A 71 -12.33 25.66 -3.26
N TRP A 72 -11.46 24.76 -2.82
CA TRP A 72 -10.91 24.67 -1.46
C TRP A 72 -11.95 24.46 -0.35
N LYS A 73 -13.15 24.05 -0.69
CA LYS A 73 -14.16 23.66 0.30
C LYS A 73 -13.64 22.49 1.14
N LYS A 74 -14.05 22.43 2.40
CA LYS A 74 -13.83 21.24 3.21
C LYS A 74 -14.78 20.12 2.76
N PRO A 75 -14.29 18.86 2.66
CA PRO A 75 -15.15 17.73 2.34
C PRO A 75 -16.07 17.42 3.54
N ASN A 76 -17.28 17.00 3.25
CA ASN A 76 -18.18 16.47 4.26
C ASN A 76 -17.85 14.99 4.58
N VAL A 77 -18.51 14.43 5.58
CA VAL A 77 -18.30 13.06 6.07
C VAL A 77 -18.46 12.03 4.94
N ASP A 78 -19.48 12.16 4.10
CA ASP A 78 -19.74 11.20 3.02
C ASP A 78 -18.68 11.26 1.95
N THR A 79 -18.20 12.45 1.61
CA THR A 79 -17.04 12.61 0.72
C THR A 79 -15.81 11.94 1.28
N LEU A 80 -15.50 12.14 2.56
CA LEU A 80 -14.34 11.51 3.21
C LEU A 80 -14.46 9.99 3.24
N ARG A 81 -15.66 9.46 3.45
CA ARG A 81 -15.93 8.01 3.37
C ARG A 81 -15.68 7.45 1.98
N LEU A 82 -16.02 8.18 0.93
CA LEU A 82 -15.71 7.78 -0.45
C LEU A 82 -14.20 7.82 -0.73
N LEU A 83 -13.52 8.87 -0.26
CA LEU A 83 -12.07 9.00 -0.45
C LEU A 83 -11.28 7.92 0.29
N ILE A 84 -11.64 7.59 1.54
CA ILE A 84 -10.94 6.58 2.33
C ILE A 84 -11.10 5.17 1.75
N GLN A 85 -12.19 4.90 1.04
CA GLN A 85 -12.39 3.64 0.31
C GLN A 85 -11.46 3.46 -0.89
N LYS A 86 -10.71 4.49 -1.29
CA LYS A 86 -9.70 4.40 -2.35
C LYS A 86 -8.35 3.88 -1.85
N VAL A 87 -8.14 3.81 -0.53
CA VAL A 87 -6.87 3.33 0.05
C VAL A 87 -7.08 1.96 0.71
N HIS A 88 -6.30 0.98 0.25
CA HIS A 88 -6.35 -0.40 0.72
C HIS A 88 -5.00 -0.82 1.29
N GLY A 89 -5.03 -1.62 2.33
CA GLY A 89 -3.82 -2.13 2.97
C GLY A 89 -3.94 -3.59 3.36
N ILE A 90 -2.82 -4.29 3.25
CA ILE A 90 -2.68 -5.67 3.72
C ILE A 90 -1.46 -5.71 4.62
N ASP A 91 -1.56 -6.36 5.75
CA ASP A 91 -0.40 -6.68 6.59
C ASP A 91 -0.65 -7.99 7.34
N LEU A 92 0.43 -8.73 7.60
CA LEU A 92 0.36 -9.99 8.33
C LEU A 92 -0.02 -9.75 9.80
N GLU A 93 0.47 -8.65 10.37
CA GLU A 93 0.30 -8.32 11.77
C GLU A 93 -1.02 -7.58 12.02
N ARG A 94 -1.96 -8.26 12.66
CA ARG A 94 -3.29 -7.70 12.95
C ARG A 94 -3.23 -6.38 13.73
N GLY A 95 -2.34 -6.28 14.73
CA GLY A 95 -2.17 -5.06 15.52
C GLY A 95 -1.70 -3.87 14.68
N ALA A 96 -0.84 -4.11 13.67
CA ALA A 96 -0.41 -3.09 12.74
C ALA A 96 -1.58 -2.58 11.88
N VAL A 97 -2.42 -3.51 11.38
CA VAL A 97 -3.62 -3.15 10.58
C VAL A 97 -4.65 -2.38 11.42
N GLU A 98 -4.85 -2.76 12.68
CA GLU A 98 -5.73 -2.03 13.61
C GLU A 98 -5.19 -0.60 13.85
N LEU A 99 -3.88 -0.44 13.98
CA LEU A 99 -3.26 0.88 14.10
C LEU A 99 -3.36 1.69 12.81
N ALA A 100 -3.26 1.06 11.63
CA ALA A 100 -3.50 1.71 10.34
C ALA A 100 -4.96 2.21 10.25
N ALA A 101 -5.93 1.40 10.66
CA ALA A 101 -7.34 1.80 10.71
C ALA A 101 -7.54 3.01 11.62
N PHE A 102 -6.96 2.98 12.81
CA PHE A 102 -7.02 4.10 13.75
C PHE A 102 -6.38 5.38 13.18
N SER A 103 -5.20 5.26 12.56
CA SER A 103 -4.49 6.39 11.95
C SER A 103 -5.28 7.03 10.79
N LEU A 104 -5.94 6.21 9.98
CA LEU A 104 -6.84 6.69 8.92
C LEU A 104 -8.07 7.38 9.49
N CYS A 105 -8.67 6.85 10.57
CA CYS A 105 -9.79 7.48 11.26
C CYS A 105 -9.40 8.83 11.86
N LEU A 106 -8.22 8.96 12.47
CA LEU A 106 -7.70 10.24 12.94
C LEU A 106 -7.53 11.24 11.80
N SER A 107 -6.95 10.80 10.67
CA SER A 107 -6.78 11.66 9.49
C SER A 107 -8.12 12.11 8.89
N LEU A 108 -9.17 11.30 9.02
CA LEU A 108 -10.53 11.69 8.64
C LEU A 108 -11.07 12.78 9.58
N CYS A 109 -10.87 12.66 10.89
CA CYS A 109 -11.25 13.69 11.86
C CYS A 109 -10.53 15.02 11.59
N ASP A 110 -9.23 15.00 11.29
CA ASP A 110 -8.45 16.20 10.98
C ASP A 110 -8.99 16.99 9.77
N ALA A 111 -9.70 16.32 8.88
CA ALA A 111 -10.26 16.92 7.68
C ALA A 111 -11.67 17.52 7.87
N LEU A 112 -12.32 17.27 9.02
CA LEU A 112 -13.67 17.72 9.35
C LEU A 112 -13.66 18.98 10.22
N GLU A 113 -14.80 19.66 10.26
CA GLU A 113 -15.07 20.65 11.31
C GLU A 113 -15.49 19.95 12.60
N PRO A 114 -15.15 20.49 13.77
CA PRO A 114 -15.56 19.90 15.05
C PRO A 114 -17.06 19.64 15.16
N GLU A 115 -17.87 20.54 14.60
CA GLU A 115 -19.35 20.37 14.60
C GLU A 115 -19.82 19.15 13.82
N ASP A 116 -19.18 18.80 12.71
CA ASP A 116 -19.54 17.63 11.92
C ASP A 116 -19.21 16.33 12.66
N ILE A 117 -18.14 16.34 13.44
CA ILE A 117 -17.74 15.20 14.29
C ILE A 117 -18.82 14.94 15.33
N TYR A 118 -19.30 15.99 16.03
CA TYR A 118 -20.31 15.84 17.09
C TYR A 118 -21.69 15.48 16.54
N LYS A 119 -22.05 15.95 15.34
CA LYS A 119 -23.36 15.73 14.74
C LYS A 119 -23.50 14.36 14.06
N THR A 120 -22.36 13.71 13.73
CA THR A 120 -22.39 12.48 12.95
C THR A 120 -22.45 11.25 13.84
N HIS A 121 -23.55 10.51 13.79
CA HIS A 121 -23.80 9.33 14.64
C HIS A 121 -22.92 8.21 14.12
N LYS A 122 -22.30 7.81 13.42
CA LYS A 122 -21.38 6.75 12.96
C LYS A 122 -20.35 7.35 12.03
N LEU A 123 -19.41 8.08 12.61
CA LEU A 123 -18.44 8.83 11.85
C LEU A 123 -17.54 7.93 10.99
N PHE A 124 -17.03 6.85 11.59
CA PHE A 124 -16.02 6.01 10.95
C PHE A 124 -16.63 4.90 10.09
N PRO A 125 -16.13 4.71 8.85
CA PRO A 125 -16.48 3.52 8.08
C PRO A 125 -15.83 2.28 8.70
N ASN A 126 -16.40 1.11 8.43
CA ASN A 126 -15.75 -0.15 8.77
C ASN A 126 -14.62 -0.40 7.74
N LEU A 127 -13.38 -0.23 8.16
CA LEU A 127 -12.20 -0.44 7.31
C LEU A 127 -11.71 -1.91 7.37
N MET A 128 -11.78 -2.53 8.56
CA MET A 128 -11.31 -3.90 8.75
C MET A 128 -12.14 -4.90 7.94
N GLY A 129 -11.47 -5.74 7.16
CA GLY A 129 -12.11 -6.72 6.27
C GLY A 129 -12.71 -6.14 4.99
N ASN A 130 -12.71 -4.80 4.82
CA ASN A 130 -13.18 -4.14 3.61
C ASN A 130 -12.02 -3.53 2.80
N THR A 131 -11.29 -2.59 3.39
CA THR A 131 -10.15 -1.91 2.77
C THR A 131 -8.83 -2.29 3.43
N LEU A 132 -8.87 -2.75 4.67
CA LEU A 132 -7.72 -3.19 5.44
C LEU A 132 -7.87 -4.66 5.83
N HIS A 133 -6.85 -5.46 5.51
CA HIS A 133 -6.88 -6.90 5.72
C HIS A 133 -5.68 -7.36 6.55
N ALA A 134 -5.95 -7.99 7.69
CA ALA A 134 -4.94 -8.69 8.49
C ALA A 134 -4.73 -10.10 7.89
N SER A 135 -3.81 -10.20 6.93
CA SER A 135 -3.56 -11.41 6.15
C SER A 135 -2.16 -11.39 5.55
N CYS A 136 -1.63 -12.55 5.22
CA CYS A 136 -0.49 -12.66 4.34
C CYS A 136 -0.85 -12.09 2.95
N PHE A 137 -0.03 -11.22 2.39
CA PHE A 137 -0.27 -10.61 1.07
C PHE A 137 -0.51 -11.65 -0.03
N PHE A 138 0.29 -12.70 -0.06
CA PHE A 138 0.20 -13.77 -1.06
C PHE A 138 -1.11 -14.56 -0.94
N GLU A 139 -1.55 -14.84 0.29
CA GLU A 139 -2.85 -15.46 0.56
C GLU A 139 -4.01 -14.53 0.21
N ALA A 140 -3.88 -13.24 0.53
CA ALA A 140 -4.87 -12.23 0.15
C ALA A 140 -5.04 -12.14 -1.37
N LYS A 141 -3.93 -12.25 -2.15
CA LYS A 141 -3.94 -12.37 -3.61
C LYS A 141 -4.67 -13.63 -4.07
N GLU A 142 -4.31 -14.80 -3.56
CA GLU A 142 -4.92 -16.08 -3.88
C GLU A 142 -6.44 -16.10 -3.61
N LEU A 143 -6.85 -15.52 -2.49
CA LEU A 143 -8.26 -15.44 -2.07
C LEU A 143 -9.05 -14.31 -2.74
N GLY A 144 -8.39 -13.43 -3.48
CA GLY A 144 -9.00 -12.28 -4.11
C GLY A 144 -9.66 -11.33 -3.11
N LEU A 145 -8.99 -11.06 -1.97
CA LEU A 145 -9.54 -10.17 -0.93
C LEU A 145 -9.69 -8.74 -1.44
N VAL A 146 -8.80 -8.29 -2.32
CA VAL A 146 -8.90 -7.00 -3.00
C VAL A 146 -9.62 -7.19 -4.33
N LYS A 147 -10.87 -6.74 -4.39
CA LYS A 147 -11.76 -6.97 -5.54
C LYS A 147 -11.73 -5.84 -6.57
N GLN A 148 -11.32 -4.64 -6.16
CA GLN A 148 -11.27 -3.46 -7.01
C GLN A 148 -10.04 -3.49 -7.91
N PRO A 149 -10.08 -2.85 -9.10
CA PRO A 149 -8.90 -2.69 -9.93
C PRO A 149 -7.81 -1.90 -9.20
N ILE A 150 -6.60 -2.43 -9.17
CA ILE A 150 -5.47 -1.78 -8.50
C ILE A 150 -4.79 -0.85 -9.49
N SER A 151 -4.94 0.45 -9.30
CA SER A 151 -4.33 1.46 -10.17
C SER A 151 -2.93 1.88 -9.70
N ILE A 152 -2.69 1.82 -8.39
CA ILE A 152 -1.45 2.29 -7.79
C ILE A 152 -1.06 1.31 -6.68
N VAL A 153 0.18 0.83 -6.71
CA VAL A 153 0.78 0.08 -5.59
C VAL A 153 1.93 0.89 -5.02
N ILE A 154 1.92 1.06 -3.71
CA ILE A 154 2.98 1.73 -2.95
C ILE A 154 3.30 0.89 -1.72
N GLY A 155 4.53 0.88 -1.25
CA GLY A 155 4.84 0.16 -0.02
C GLY A 155 6.32 -0.01 0.27
N ASN A 156 6.57 -0.56 1.46
CA ASN A 156 7.89 -0.97 1.92
C ASN A 156 7.80 -2.41 2.44
N PRO A 157 7.90 -3.42 1.56
CA PRO A 157 7.81 -4.81 1.94
C PRO A 157 8.97 -5.24 2.84
N PRO A 158 8.84 -6.33 3.62
CA PRO A 158 9.89 -6.79 4.51
C PRO A 158 11.12 -7.32 3.73
N PHE A 159 12.34 -6.87 4.14
CA PHE A 159 13.61 -7.27 3.54
C PHE A 159 14.19 -8.50 4.23
N ILE A 160 13.53 -9.63 4.08
CA ILE A 160 13.94 -10.89 4.70
C ILE A 160 14.15 -11.98 3.65
N SER A 161 15.11 -12.85 3.89
CA SER A 161 15.43 -14.01 3.03
C SER A 161 14.78 -15.29 3.55
N SER A 162 13.57 -15.19 4.12
CA SER A 162 12.81 -16.32 4.64
C SER A 162 11.35 -16.27 4.20
N LEU A 163 10.81 -17.43 3.85
CA LEU A 163 9.41 -17.60 3.48
C LEU A 163 8.66 -18.19 4.67
N SER A 164 8.21 -17.33 5.59
CA SER A 164 7.61 -17.75 6.86
C SER A 164 6.15 -18.18 6.75
N THR A 165 5.43 -17.71 5.73
CA THR A 165 4.01 -18.03 5.53
C THR A 165 3.81 -19.07 4.43
N GLU A 166 2.74 -19.84 4.52
CA GLU A 166 2.39 -20.83 3.48
C GLU A 166 2.06 -20.15 2.13
N GLY A 167 1.39 -18.99 2.17
CA GLY A 167 1.14 -18.20 0.98
C GLY A 167 2.42 -17.78 0.26
N ALA A 168 3.43 -17.28 1.02
CA ALA A 168 4.74 -16.93 0.44
C ALA A 168 5.46 -18.16 -0.17
N LYS A 169 5.36 -19.33 0.47
CA LYS A 169 5.94 -20.57 -0.06
C LYS A 169 5.27 -21.00 -1.36
N ARG A 170 3.94 -20.92 -1.43
CA ARG A 170 3.19 -21.26 -2.65
C ARG A 170 3.48 -20.29 -3.78
N SER A 171 3.49 -18.96 -3.50
CA SER A 171 3.83 -17.96 -4.48
C SER A 171 5.27 -18.13 -5.00
N TYR A 172 6.25 -18.38 -4.10
CA TYR A 172 7.62 -18.69 -4.51
C TYR A 172 7.71 -19.95 -5.38
N HIS A 173 6.96 -21.00 -5.05
CA HIS A 173 6.92 -22.21 -5.86
C HIS A 173 6.40 -21.92 -7.27
N SER A 174 5.29 -21.20 -7.38
CA SER A 174 4.73 -20.77 -8.67
C SER A 174 5.72 -19.91 -9.47
N TYR A 175 6.35 -18.93 -8.82
CA TYR A 175 7.39 -18.10 -9.41
C TYR A 175 8.54 -18.96 -9.96
N SER A 176 9.04 -19.89 -9.14
CA SER A 176 10.22 -20.69 -9.48
C SER A 176 10.01 -21.65 -10.66
N LEU A 177 8.79 -22.10 -10.88
CA LEU A 177 8.44 -22.94 -12.05
C LEU A 177 8.50 -22.13 -13.37
N GLN A 178 8.25 -20.83 -13.32
CA GLN A 178 8.18 -19.99 -14.52
C GLN A 178 9.49 -19.22 -14.78
N HIS A 179 10.16 -18.78 -13.72
CA HIS A 179 11.27 -17.83 -13.77
C HIS A 179 12.58 -18.37 -13.17
N GLY A 180 12.56 -19.55 -12.58
CA GLY A 180 13.71 -20.10 -11.86
C GLY A 180 13.83 -19.59 -10.43
N LYS A 181 15.04 -19.62 -9.87
CA LYS A 181 15.26 -19.27 -8.47
C LYS A 181 15.12 -17.77 -8.23
N LEU A 182 14.33 -17.39 -7.23
CA LEU A 182 14.30 -16.02 -6.73
C LEU A 182 15.66 -15.67 -6.08
N PRO A 183 16.28 -14.54 -6.45
CA PRO A 183 17.56 -14.13 -5.89
C PRO A 183 17.52 -14.07 -4.36
N ASP A 184 18.45 -14.75 -3.70
CA ASP A 184 18.64 -14.82 -2.24
C ASP A 184 17.35 -15.17 -1.46
N LYS A 185 16.33 -15.73 -2.11
CA LYS A 185 14.98 -15.92 -1.58
C LYS A 185 14.41 -14.65 -0.96
N GLN A 186 14.79 -13.48 -1.50
CA GLN A 186 14.42 -12.18 -0.96
C GLN A 186 12.92 -11.95 -1.11
N LEU A 187 12.23 -11.85 0.03
CA LEU A 187 10.78 -11.73 0.08
C LEU A 187 10.27 -10.46 -0.62
N ALA A 188 11.01 -9.33 -0.51
CA ALA A 188 10.65 -8.08 -1.19
C ALA A 188 10.53 -8.26 -2.71
N TYR A 189 11.41 -9.03 -3.34
CA TYR A 189 11.33 -9.30 -4.78
C TYR A 189 10.09 -10.12 -5.15
N LEU A 190 9.65 -11.02 -4.27
CA LEU A 190 8.42 -11.76 -4.48
C LEU A 190 7.19 -10.84 -4.33
N PHE A 191 7.20 -9.93 -3.35
CA PHE A 191 6.20 -8.87 -3.24
C PHE A 191 6.13 -8.02 -4.49
N LEU A 192 7.27 -7.57 -5.00
CA LEU A 192 7.37 -6.79 -6.23
C LEU A 192 6.74 -7.54 -7.41
N HIS A 193 7.13 -8.81 -7.61
CA HIS A 193 6.60 -9.65 -8.69
C HIS A 193 5.07 -9.79 -8.59
N ASP A 194 4.57 -10.22 -7.44
CA ASP A 194 3.15 -10.49 -7.25
C ASP A 194 2.28 -9.22 -7.31
N ALA A 195 2.78 -8.10 -6.79
CA ALA A 195 2.10 -6.82 -6.90
C ALA A 195 2.01 -6.33 -8.35
N MET A 196 3.06 -6.56 -9.15
CA MET A 196 3.04 -6.23 -10.59
C MET A 196 2.02 -7.06 -11.37
N GLU A 197 1.78 -8.31 -10.98
CA GLU A 197 0.73 -9.13 -11.61
C GLU A 197 -0.69 -8.68 -11.25
N MET A 198 -0.86 -8.05 -10.08
CA MET A 198 -2.16 -7.56 -9.62
C MET A 198 -2.54 -6.19 -10.18
N ILE A 199 -1.55 -5.41 -10.63
CA ILE A 199 -1.79 -4.04 -11.06
C ILE A 199 -2.54 -3.99 -12.39
N SER A 200 -3.51 -3.09 -12.49
CA SER A 200 -4.27 -2.87 -13.71
C SER A 200 -3.43 -2.27 -14.83
N SER A 201 -3.80 -2.51 -16.07
CA SER A 201 -3.14 -1.88 -17.23
C SER A 201 -3.08 -0.36 -17.10
N GLY A 202 -1.90 0.22 -17.31
CA GLY A 202 -1.64 1.65 -17.12
C GLY A 202 -1.42 2.08 -15.68
N GLY A 203 -1.52 1.17 -14.72
CA GLY A 203 -1.21 1.42 -13.32
C GLY A 203 0.27 1.70 -13.07
N ILE A 204 0.59 2.12 -11.85
CA ILE A 204 1.96 2.39 -11.40
C ILE A 204 2.25 1.68 -10.10
N LEU A 205 3.49 1.19 -9.97
CA LEU A 205 3.99 0.62 -8.73
C LEU A 205 5.25 1.35 -8.29
N ALA A 206 5.35 1.68 -7.01
CA ALA A 206 6.59 2.11 -6.37
C ALA A 206 6.76 1.42 -5.03
N MET A 207 7.75 0.57 -4.94
CA MET A 207 8.14 -0.14 -3.74
C MET A 207 9.58 0.19 -3.35
N ILE A 208 9.84 0.21 -2.05
CA ILE A 208 11.20 0.27 -1.52
C ILE A 208 11.79 -1.13 -1.64
N GLU A 209 12.94 -1.22 -2.31
CA GLU A 209 13.64 -2.49 -2.52
C GLU A 209 15.01 -2.48 -1.86
N PRO A 210 15.54 -3.63 -1.44
CA PRO A 210 16.93 -3.72 -1.00
C PRO A 210 17.89 -3.26 -2.10
N SER A 211 18.95 -2.56 -1.73
CA SER A 211 19.98 -2.11 -2.68
C SER A 211 20.60 -3.26 -3.51
N GLY A 212 20.57 -4.48 -2.98
CA GLY A 212 20.93 -5.70 -3.70
C GLY A 212 20.15 -5.90 -5.00
N PHE A 213 18.96 -5.32 -5.13
CA PHE A 213 18.24 -5.30 -6.40
C PHE A 213 19.08 -4.70 -7.55
N ILE A 214 19.89 -3.68 -7.27
CA ILE A 214 20.71 -3.01 -8.28
C ILE A 214 22.06 -3.71 -8.46
N TYR A 215 22.71 -4.11 -7.37
CA TYR A 215 24.13 -4.51 -7.39
C TYR A 215 24.36 -6.02 -7.36
N ASN A 216 23.40 -6.82 -6.88
CA ASN A 216 23.59 -8.26 -6.73
C ASN A 216 23.60 -8.95 -8.11
N GLN A 217 24.70 -9.65 -8.41
CA GLN A 217 24.84 -10.40 -9.66
C GLN A 217 23.81 -11.54 -9.76
N ASN A 218 23.43 -12.15 -8.64
CA ASN A 218 22.41 -13.19 -8.61
C ASN A 218 21.03 -12.67 -9.00
N ALA A 219 20.80 -11.35 -8.93
CA ALA A 219 19.55 -10.72 -9.34
C ALA A 219 19.51 -10.30 -10.83
N ASN A 220 20.55 -10.60 -11.62
CA ASN A 220 20.64 -10.18 -13.03
C ASN A 220 19.46 -10.69 -13.87
N GLN A 221 19.13 -11.99 -13.76
CA GLN A 221 18.01 -12.56 -14.50
C GLN A 221 16.69 -11.91 -14.06
N PHE A 222 16.43 -11.83 -12.77
CA PHE A 222 15.23 -11.18 -12.21
C PHE A 222 15.08 -9.74 -12.73
N ARG A 223 16.17 -8.94 -12.69
CA ARG A 223 16.16 -7.57 -13.21
C ARG A 223 15.88 -7.51 -14.70
N ASN A 224 16.51 -8.36 -15.49
CA ASN A 224 16.30 -8.38 -16.93
C ASN A 224 14.86 -8.73 -17.29
N ASP A 225 14.30 -9.76 -16.68
CA ASP A 225 12.90 -10.15 -16.86
C ASP A 225 11.94 -9.03 -16.48
N PHE A 226 12.25 -8.33 -15.35
CA PHE A 226 11.49 -7.20 -14.89
C PHE A 226 11.56 -6.01 -15.87
N LEU A 227 12.77 -5.62 -16.31
CA LEU A 227 13.00 -4.48 -17.21
C LEU A 227 12.46 -4.70 -18.62
N LEU A 228 12.41 -5.96 -19.09
CA LEU A 228 11.81 -6.30 -20.39
C LEU A 228 10.28 -6.22 -20.37
N LYS A 229 9.67 -6.53 -19.23
CA LYS A 229 8.21 -6.57 -19.08
C LYS A 229 7.62 -5.22 -18.68
N TRP A 230 8.37 -4.39 -17.93
CA TRP A 230 7.88 -3.20 -17.29
C TRP A 230 8.72 -1.96 -17.61
N LYS A 231 8.04 -0.81 -17.76
CA LYS A 231 8.72 0.47 -17.95
C LYS A 231 9.12 1.04 -16.60
N VAL A 232 10.42 1.09 -16.33
CA VAL A 232 10.98 1.76 -15.15
C VAL A 232 11.14 3.27 -15.44
N ARG A 233 10.88 4.09 -14.44
CA ARG A 233 11.04 5.56 -14.49
C ARG A 233 12.13 6.01 -13.56
#